data_df5d3532fd26d951108acf61cceb1c47
#
_entry.id   df5d3532fd26d951108acf61cceb1c47
#
_cell.length_a   1.000
_cell.length_b   1.000
_cell.length_c   1.000
_cell.angle_alpha   90.00
_cell.angle_beta   90.00
_cell.angle_gamma   90.00
#
_symmetry.space_group_name_H-M   'P 1'
#
loop_
_entity.id
_entity.type
_entity.pdbx_description
1 polymer ?
#
loop_
_entity_poly.entity_id
_entity_poly.type
_entity_poly.pdbx_seq_one_letter_code
_entity_poly.pdbx_strand_id
1 'polypeptide(L)'
;MQNPISEQARAAALAQLDAAEAAREDILVQHIANGVCINSRTVQIDPEVVIAPGAVILAGTILRGKTVIGAGCVIGPNTLIEDLSLIHISE
;
A
#
# COMPACT_ATOMS: atom_id res chain seq x y z
N MET A 1 14.32 -19.55 -23.59
CA MET A 1 15.19 -18.38 -23.78
C MET A 1 14.34 -17.16 -24.05
N GLN A 2 14.67 -16.05 -23.40
CA GLN A 2 13.94 -14.80 -23.59
C GLN A 2 14.51 -14.01 -24.74
N ASN A 3 13.64 -13.35 -25.48
CA ASN A 3 14.04 -12.42 -26.51
C ASN A 3 14.55 -11.14 -25.85
N PRO A 4 15.59 -10.53 -26.41
CA PRO A 4 16.03 -9.24 -25.91
C PRO A 4 14.94 -8.19 -26.09
N ILE A 5 14.81 -7.33 -25.13
CA ILE A 5 13.85 -6.23 -25.15
C ILE A 5 14.56 -5.01 -25.73
N SER A 6 13.93 -4.32 -26.66
CA SER A 6 14.52 -3.11 -27.23
C SER A 6 14.69 -2.04 -26.15
N GLU A 7 15.63 -1.12 -26.37
CA GLU A 7 15.86 -0.03 -25.42
C GLU A 7 14.63 0.83 -25.24
N GLN A 8 13.88 1.04 -26.32
CA GLN A 8 12.65 1.84 -26.26
C GLN A 8 11.60 1.16 -25.42
N ALA A 9 11.41 -0.14 -25.60
CA ALA A 9 10.46 -0.89 -24.79
C ALA A 9 10.88 -0.93 -23.32
N ARG A 10 12.17 -1.07 -23.07
CA ARG A 10 12.69 -1.07 -21.71
C ARG A 10 12.48 0.28 -21.04
N ALA A 11 12.79 1.37 -21.75
CA ALA A 11 12.59 2.70 -21.21
C ALA A 11 11.12 2.99 -20.89
N ALA A 12 10.21 2.56 -21.77
CA ALA A 12 8.78 2.72 -21.54
C ALA A 12 8.33 1.91 -20.32
N ALA A 13 8.84 0.69 -20.18
CA ALA A 13 8.50 -0.16 -19.04
C ALA A 13 9.01 0.43 -17.74
N LEU A 14 10.24 0.96 -17.74
CA LEU A 14 10.81 1.59 -16.55
C LEU A 14 10.02 2.83 -16.15
N ALA A 15 9.63 3.66 -17.12
CA ALA A 15 8.82 4.83 -16.83
C ALA A 15 7.48 4.43 -16.22
N GLN A 16 6.88 3.36 -16.70
CA GLN A 16 5.62 2.86 -16.16
C GLN A 16 5.78 2.36 -14.73
N LEU A 17 6.85 1.63 -14.46
CA LEU A 17 7.13 1.17 -13.10
C LEU A 17 7.39 2.32 -12.17
N ASP A 18 8.15 3.33 -12.61
CA ASP A 18 8.44 4.51 -11.79
C ASP A 18 7.16 5.27 -11.46
N ALA A 19 6.26 5.42 -12.43
CA ALA A 19 4.99 6.09 -12.19
C ALA A 19 4.12 5.32 -11.20
N ALA A 20 4.10 4.00 -11.31
CA ALA A 20 3.33 3.16 -10.39
C ALA A 20 3.90 3.24 -8.98
N GLU A 21 5.22 3.24 -8.84
CA GLU A 21 5.85 3.39 -7.52
C GLU A 21 5.57 4.75 -6.90
N ALA A 22 5.65 5.80 -7.70
CA ALA A 22 5.36 7.15 -7.21
C ALA A 22 3.92 7.26 -6.73
N ALA A 23 2.98 6.68 -7.46
CA ALA A 23 1.57 6.68 -7.07
C ALA A 23 1.38 5.93 -5.75
N ARG A 24 2.04 4.79 -5.57
CA ARG A 24 1.97 4.04 -4.32
C ARG A 24 2.57 4.81 -3.16
N GLU A 25 3.70 5.47 -3.37
CA GLU A 25 4.33 6.27 -2.32
C GLU A 25 3.45 7.45 -1.92
N ASP A 26 2.81 8.09 -2.87
CA ASP A 26 1.92 9.22 -2.56
C ASP A 26 0.79 8.79 -1.62
N ILE A 27 0.22 7.61 -1.85
CA ILE A 27 -0.83 7.09 -0.99
C ILE A 27 -0.28 6.84 0.42
N LEU A 28 0.90 6.24 0.53
CA LEU A 28 1.52 6.00 1.83
C LEU A 28 1.81 7.30 2.56
N VAL A 29 2.33 8.29 1.85
CA VAL A 29 2.63 9.59 2.43
C VAL A 29 1.37 10.27 2.96
N GLN A 30 0.27 10.18 2.22
CA GLN A 30 -0.99 10.77 2.69
C GLN A 30 -1.47 10.12 3.98
N HIS A 31 -1.39 8.80 4.07
CA HIS A 31 -1.79 8.11 5.29
C HIS A 31 -0.87 8.44 6.46
N ILE A 32 0.44 8.49 6.23
CA ILE A 32 1.39 8.85 7.28
C ILE A 32 1.12 10.28 7.77
N ALA A 33 0.85 11.19 6.85
CA ALA A 33 0.52 12.57 7.21
C ALA A 33 -0.75 12.67 8.04
N ASN A 34 -1.66 11.72 7.86
CA ASN A 34 -2.91 11.65 8.62
C ASN A 34 -2.78 10.90 9.95
N GLY A 35 -1.59 10.50 10.32
CA GLY A 35 -1.37 9.85 11.62
C GLY A 35 -1.34 8.34 11.60
N VAL A 36 -1.29 7.72 10.43
CA VAL A 36 -1.14 6.27 10.29
C VAL A 36 0.35 5.93 10.36
N CYS A 37 0.69 4.91 11.11
CA CYS A 37 2.07 4.47 11.25
C CYS A 37 2.39 3.44 10.14
N ILE A 38 3.20 3.84 9.18
CA ILE A 38 3.68 2.98 8.10
C ILE A 38 5.18 3.21 8.01
N ASN A 39 5.96 2.18 8.24
CA ASN A 39 7.42 2.34 8.25
C ASN A 39 8.11 1.49 7.20
N SER A 40 7.41 1.11 6.14
CA SER A 40 7.99 0.34 5.06
C SER A 40 7.32 0.68 3.74
N ARG A 41 8.13 0.78 2.68
CA ARG A 41 7.61 0.99 1.33
C ARG A 41 7.02 -0.26 0.72
N THR A 42 7.15 -1.40 1.38
CA THR A 42 6.58 -2.66 0.88
C THR A 42 5.07 -2.75 1.12
N VAL A 43 4.50 -1.81 1.85
CA VAL A 43 3.06 -1.72 2.07
C VAL A 43 2.40 -1.20 0.79
N GLN A 44 1.31 -1.85 0.39
CA GLN A 44 0.51 -1.42 -0.75
C GLN A 44 -0.90 -1.11 -0.30
N ILE A 45 -1.40 0.05 -0.66
CA ILE A 45 -2.73 0.52 -0.24
C ILE A 45 -3.46 1.06 -1.46
N ASP A 46 -4.63 0.50 -1.75
CA ASP A 46 -5.46 0.97 -2.85
C ASP A 46 -6.06 2.34 -2.52
N PRO A 47 -6.37 3.15 -3.53
CA PRO A 47 -6.90 4.51 -3.30
C PRO A 47 -8.21 4.55 -2.52
N GLU A 48 -9.00 3.48 -2.58
CA GLU A 48 -10.29 3.44 -1.88
C GLU A 48 -10.20 3.05 -0.42
N VAL A 49 -9.02 2.66 0.04
CA VAL A 49 -8.82 2.23 1.44
C VAL A 49 -8.85 3.44 2.36
N VAL A 50 -9.58 3.32 3.46
CA VAL A 50 -9.67 4.34 4.49
C VAL A 50 -9.01 3.81 5.76
N ILE A 51 -8.08 4.58 6.31
CA ILE A 51 -7.35 4.19 7.51
C ILE A 51 -7.43 5.33 8.52
N ALA A 52 -7.89 5.03 9.71
CA ALA A 52 -8.01 6.03 10.77
C ALA A 52 -6.64 6.34 11.38
N PRO A 53 -6.43 7.57 11.88
CA PRO A 53 -5.21 7.90 12.61
C PRO A 53 -5.00 6.96 13.79
N GLY A 54 -3.75 6.61 14.05
CA GLY A 54 -3.40 5.70 15.14
C GLY A 54 -3.31 4.24 14.74
N ALA A 55 -3.70 3.89 13.52
CA ALA A 55 -3.50 2.53 13.02
C ALA A 55 -2.04 2.30 12.67
N VAL A 56 -1.60 1.05 12.75
CA VAL A 56 -0.24 0.65 12.42
C VAL A 56 -0.29 -0.39 11.31
N ILE A 57 0.41 -0.13 10.22
CA ILE A 57 0.46 -1.02 9.06
C ILE A 57 1.89 -1.52 8.91
N LEU A 58 2.09 -2.81 9.04
CA LEU A 58 3.41 -3.41 9.05
C LEU A 58 3.84 -3.84 7.64
N ALA A 59 5.13 -4.09 7.49
CA ALA A 59 5.75 -4.37 6.18
C ALA A 59 5.07 -5.52 5.44
N GLY A 60 4.98 -5.40 4.12
CA GLY A 60 4.44 -6.45 3.26
C GLY A 60 2.92 -6.55 3.26
N THR A 61 2.23 -5.67 3.98
CA THR A 61 0.77 -5.67 4.02
C THR A 61 0.19 -5.08 2.74
N ILE A 62 -0.86 -5.70 2.24
CA ILE A 62 -1.58 -5.24 1.05
C ILE A 62 -3.03 -4.99 1.43
N LEU A 63 -3.49 -3.76 1.25
CA LEU A 63 -4.87 -3.37 1.53
C LEU A 63 -5.55 -3.02 0.22
N ARG A 64 -6.59 -3.74 -0.13
CA ARG A 64 -7.26 -3.62 -1.42
C ARG A 64 -8.74 -3.31 -1.28
N GLY A 65 -9.27 -2.71 -2.33
CA GLY A 65 -10.69 -2.48 -2.45
C GLY A 65 -11.21 -1.49 -1.42
N LYS A 66 -12.44 -1.71 -0.98
CA LYS A 66 -13.08 -0.80 -0.03
C LYS A 66 -12.82 -1.23 1.41
N THR A 67 -11.56 -1.27 1.78
CA THR A 67 -11.14 -1.67 3.11
C THR A 67 -11.14 -0.46 4.04
N VAL A 68 -11.64 -0.64 5.25
CA VAL A 68 -11.66 0.39 6.29
C VAL A 68 -10.93 -0.14 7.51
N ILE A 69 -9.90 0.59 7.93
CA ILE A 69 -9.09 0.23 9.11
C ILE A 69 -9.33 1.28 10.19
N GLY A 70 -9.78 0.84 11.35
CA GLY A 70 -10.04 1.73 12.48
C GLY A 70 -8.79 2.11 13.25
N ALA A 71 -8.93 3.11 14.13
CA ALA A 71 -7.85 3.54 14.98
C ALA A 71 -7.40 2.42 15.91
N GLY A 72 -6.10 2.33 16.15
CA GLY A 72 -5.55 1.33 17.06
C GLY A 72 -5.38 -0.05 16.47
N CYS A 73 -5.79 -0.28 15.23
CA CYS A 73 -5.56 -1.55 14.56
C CYS A 73 -4.10 -1.72 14.19
N VAL A 74 -3.57 -2.92 14.36
CA VAL A 74 -2.23 -3.28 13.92
C VAL A 74 -2.39 -4.37 12.87
N ILE A 75 -1.98 -4.08 11.64
CA ILE A 75 -2.21 -4.95 10.50
C ILE A 75 -0.87 -5.41 9.94
N GLY A 76 -0.76 -6.68 9.73
CA GLY A 76 0.44 -7.29 9.16
C GLY A 76 1.29 -8.01 10.19
N PRO A 77 2.55 -8.36 9.86
CA PRO A 77 3.17 -8.20 8.55
C PRO A 77 2.65 -9.19 7.50
N ASN A 78 2.95 -8.89 6.22
CA ASN A 78 2.68 -9.80 5.10
C ASN A 78 1.22 -10.28 5.05
N THR A 79 0.30 -9.36 5.27
CA THR A 79 -1.13 -9.65 5.34
C THR A 79 -1.84 -9.02 4.15
N LEU A 80 -2.74 -9.78 3.54
CA LEU A 80 -3.60 -9.27 2.48
C LEU A 80 -5.01 -9.10 3.02
N ILE A 81 -5.54 -7.89 2.89
CA ILE A 81 -6.91 -7.58 3.28
C ILE A 81 -7.62 -6.95 2.09
N GLU A 82 -8.79 -7.47 1.76
CA GLU A 82 -9.54 -7.02 0.60
C GLU A 82 -11.01 -6.87 0.96
N ASP A 83 -11.57 -5.68 0.70
CA ASP A 83 -12.99 -5.38 0.91
C ASP A 83 -13.48 -5.73 2.30
N LEU A 84 -12.67 -5.42 3.31
CA LEU A 84 -12.95 -5.77 4.69
C LEU A 84 -12.96 -4.52 5.56
N SER A 85 -13.83 -4.50 6.53
CA SER A 85 -13.93 -3.39 7.47
C SER A 85 -13.43 -3.86 8.84
N LEU A 86 -12.31 -3.29 9.30
CA LEU A 86 -11.74 -3.59 10.61
C LEU A 86 -11.82 -2.33 11.45
N ILE A 87 -12.90 -2.23 12.20
CA ILE A 87 -13.16 -1.04 12.99
C ILE A 87 -12.33 -1.05 14.26
N HIS A 88 -12.16 -2.22 14.83
CA HIS A 88 -11.39 -2.35 16.07
C HIS A 88 -10.91 -3.79 16.21
N ILE A 89 -9.60 -3.94 16.44
CA ILE A 89 -9.01 -5.23 16.74
C ILE A 89 -8.59 -5.20 18.20
N SER A 90 -9.21 -6.01 18.99
CA SER A 90 -8.92 -6.08 20.41
C SER A 90 -8.35 -7.44 20.76
N GLU A 91 -7.26 -7.43 21.45
CA GLU A 91 -6.63 -8.66 21.92
C GLU A 91 -7.25 -9.16 23.20
#